data_fc2dd14e88c4217e63ab925f962680fe
#
_entry.id   fc2dd14e88c4217e63ab925f962680fe
#
_cell.length_a   1.000
_cell.length_b   1.000
_cell.length_c   1.000
_cell.angle_alpha   90.00
_cell.angle_beta   90.00
_cell.angle_gamma   90.00
#
_symmetry.space_group_name_H-M   'P 1'
#
loop_
_entity.id
_entity.type
_entity.pdbx_description
1 polymer ?
#
loop_
_entity_poly.entity_id
_entity_poly.type
_entity_poly.pdbx_seq_one_letter_code
_entity_poly.pdbx_strand_id
1 'polypeptide(L)'
;MESKDKQERRSDCGEYVVASVEIPAQVSTTGLAAAVAAVGDAADYVLLRVMPQAGISVMENDGVRRQMVRVAEGTGAVMVYGYYAEQTENGLVKHPVIDCHEGSVRDDFDCGPLWMVKRAVLAEALAGMGDWHYGALYALRLYLMRNGKIVKFPGELCRIDRTDMRSSGEKQFDYVNPRNREVQVEMERIFTEHLHETGAYLTPRIRLIDPEEGSFEVEASVIIPVRNRERTVADAVKSALAQKAGFEFNVIVVDNHSTDATGEIVESLAAEDSRVVHIVPENEGHGIGGCWNIGVCDPRCGRYAVQLDSDDIYKDETVLQKIVDKFRHERCAMVIGSYELVDFNGNPIPPGLIDHREWTDENGANNALRINGLGAPRAFFTPVFRRILLPDVSYGEDYAMGLRISRSYRIGRIYESLYLCRRWEGNSDAALSVERVNANNAYKDSLRCDEIEARRRMNSEGTDE
;
A
#
# COMPACT_ATOMS: atom_id res chain seq x y z
N MET A 1 -38.13 -14.17 28.09
CA MET A 1 -37.55 -13.60 26.84
C MET A 1 -36.21 -14.28 26.44
N GLU A 2 -35.31 -14.54 27.37
CA GLU A 2 -34.01 -15.22 27.06
C GLU A 2 -34.10 -16.64 26.47
N SER A 3 -35.14 -17.44 26.83
CA SER A 3 -35.21 -18.81 26.33
C SER A 3 -35.75 -18.93 24.90
N LYS A 4 -36.57 -18.00 24.43
CA LYS A 4 -37.05 -17.96 23.04
C LYS A 4 -35.96 -17.50 22.09
N ASP A 5 -35.16 -16.53 22.47
CA ASP A 5 -34.03 -16.01 21.68
C ASP A 5 -32.91 -17.06 21.46
N LYS A 6 -32.64 -17.91 22.48
CA LYS A 6 -31.71 -19.02 22.36
C LYS A 6 -32.23 -20.17 21.46
N GLN A 7 -33.52 -20.38 21.40
CA GLN A 7 -34.18 -21.43 20.61
C GLN A 7 -34.32 -21.02 19.14
N GLU A 8 -34.58 -19.75 18.87
CA GLU A 8 -34.57 -19.19 17.48
C GLU A 8 -33.18 -19.19 16.88
N ARG A 9 -32.13 -18.93 17.68
CA ARG A 9 -30.73 -18.98 17.22
C ARG A 9 -30.25 -20.38 16.81
N ARG A 10 -30.74 -21.47 17.44
CA ARG A 10 -30.44 -22.87 17.07
C ARG A 10 -31.14 -23.30 15.78
N SER A 11 -32.33 -22.80 15.50
CA SER A 11 -33.10 -23.22 14.31
C SER A 11 -32.56 -22.68 13.00
N ASP A 12 -31.77 -21.58 13.02
CA ASP A 12 -31.30 -20.91 11.81
C ASP A 12 -29.98 -21.46 11.25
N CYS A 13 -29.12 -22.04 12.09
CA CYS A 13 -27.79 -22.57 11.67
C CYS A 13 -27.68 -24.11 11.72
N GLY A 14 -28.79 -24.86 11.85
CA GLY A 14 -28.79 -26.31 11.96
C GLY A 14 -28.26 -26.79 13.31
N GLU A 15 -27.22 -27.64 13.32
CA GLU A 15 -26.64 -28.22 14.56
C GLU A 15 -25.74 -27.19 15.30
N TYR A 16 -25.31 -26.09 14.66
CA TYR A 16 -24.35 -25.13 15.22
C TYR A 16 -25.03 -23.95 15.93
N VAL A 17 -24.41 -23.53 17.03
CA VAL A 17 -24.80 -22.33 17.77
C VAL A 17 -23.91 -21.16 17.34
N VAL A 18 -24.53 -20.11 16.79
CA VAL A 18 -23.84 -18.88 16.40
C VAL A 18 -24.23 -17.76 17.37
N ALA A 19 -23.24 -17.23 18.07
CA ALA A 19 -23.39 -15.98 18.83
C ALA A 19 -22.96 -14.79 17.98
N SER A 20 -23.52 -13.60 18.27
CA SER A 20 -23.16 -12.38 17.54
C SER A 20 -22.81 -11.27 18.51
N VAL A 21 -21.78 -10.49 18.15
CA VAL A 21 -21.33 -9.34 18.96
C VAL A 21 -20.91 -8.20 18.04
N GLU A 22 -21.25 -6.97 18.45
CA GLU A 22 -20.83 -5.74 17.76
C GLU A 22 -19.50 -5.26 18.32
N ILE A 23 -18.57 -4.98 17.42
CA ILE A 23 -17.19 -4.59 17.73
C ILE A 23 -16.87 -3.30 16.95
N PRO A 24 -16.39 -2.23 17.60
CA PRO A 24 -15.88 -1.07 16.86
C PRO A 24 -14.63 -1.46 16.03
N ALA A 25 -14.42 -0.81 14.88
CA ALA A 25 -13.29 -1.09 14.01
C ALA A 25 -11.93 -0.89 14.71
N GLN A 26 -11.84 0.08 15.60
CA GLN A 26 -10.71 0.24 16.53
C GLN A 26 -11.14 -0.25 17.92
N VAL A 27 -10.50 -1.30 18.38
CA VAL A 27 -10.83 -1.94 19.66
C VAL A 27 -9.55 -2.46 20.32
N SER A 28 -9.51 -2.39 21.66
CA SER A 28 -8.42 -2.99 22.43
C SER A 28 -8.60 -4.50 22.59
N THR A 29 -7.51 -5.21 22.87
CA THR A 29 -7.56 -6.64 23.18
C THR A 29 -8.50 -6.94 24.34
N THR A 30 -8.44 -6.16 25.40
CA THR A 30 -9.35 -6.30 26.56
C THR A 30 -10.81 -6.01 26.20
N GLY A 31 -11.07 -5.01 25.34
CA GLY A 31 -12.41 -4.70 24.83
C GLY A 31 -12.98 -5.81 23.98
N LEU A 32 -12.19 -6.35 23.06
CA LEU A 32 -12.57 -7.50 22.21
C LEU A 32 -12.83 -8.75 23.06
N ALA A 33 -11.96 -9.05 24.01
CA ALA A 33 -12.12 -10.19 24.91
C ALA A 33 -13.40 -10.07 25.78
N ALA A 34 -13.67 -8.89 26.33
CA ALA A 34 -14.88 -8.64 27.10
C ALA A 34 -16.15 -8.80 26.27
N ALA A 35 -16.15 -8.27 25.03
CA ALA A 35 -17.27 -8.40 24.11
C ALA A 35 -17.54 -9.87 23.72
N VAL A 36 -16.48 -10.65 23.46
CA VAL A 36 -16.57 -12.08 23.15
C VAL A 36 -17.02 -12.89 24.38
N ALA A 37 -16.54 -12.56 25.59
CA ALA A 37 -16.96 -13.22 26.82
C ALA A 37 -18.46 -13.01 27.11
N ALA A 38 -19.01 -11.85 26.77
CA ALA A 38 -20.42 -11.54 26.99
C ALA A 38 -21.39 -12.45 26.22
N VAL A 39 -20.97 -13.09 25.12
CA VAL A 39 -21.83 -14.01 24.34
C VAL A 39 -21.83 -15.45 24.87
N GLY A 40 -21.02 -15.75 25.90
CA GLY A 40 -20.97 -17.04 26.60
C GLY A 40 -20.23 -18.14 25.81
N ASP A 41 -20.03 -19.30 26.49
CA ASP A 41 -19.18 -20.39 25.97
C ASP A 41 -19.95 -21.42 25.14
N ALA A 42 -21.27 -21.32 25.03
CA ALA A 42 -22.10 -22.31 24.34
C ALA A 42 -22.11 -22.18 22.81
N ALA A 43 -21.43 -21.18 22.26
CA ALA A 43 -21.37 -20.94 20.81
C ALA A 43 -20.25 -21.77 20.16
N ASP A 44 -20.53 -22.33 18.97
CA ASP A 44 -19.54 -22.98 18.10
C ASP A 44 -18.81 -21.95 17.25
N TYR A 45 -19.56 -20.89 16.88
CA TYR A 45 -19.08 -19.77 16.08
C TYR A 45 -19.46 -18.43 16.70
N VAL A 46 -18.61 -17.44 16.51
CA VAL A 46 -18.90 -16.03 16.87
C VAL A 46 -18.92 -15.19 15.58
N LEU A 47 -20.05 -14.53 15.35
CA LEU A 47 -20.17 -13.51 14.29
C LEU A 47 -19.77 -12.17 14.89
N LEU A 48 -18.56 -11.70 14.54
CA LEU A 48 -18.11 -10.36 14.85
C LEU A 48 -18.73 -9.38 13.84
N ARG A 49 -19.53 -8.45 14.30
CA ARG A 49 -20.10 -7.36 13.51
C ARG A 49 -19.20 -6.14 13.70
N VAL A 50 -18.27 -5.95 12.77
CA VAL A 50 -17.30 -4.85 12.82
C VAL A 50 -17.98 -3.57 12.38
N MET A 51 -18.14 -2.65 13.31
CA MET A 51 -18.83 -1.37 13.09
C MET A 51 -17.79 -0.31 12.68
N PRO A 52 -17.81 0.19 11.43
CA PRO A 52 -16.81 1.16 10.96
C PRO A 52 -16.84 2.48 11.71
N GLN A 53 -18.01 2.89 12.15
CA GLN A 53 -18.26 4.11 12.94
C GLN A 53 -19.47 3.94 13.86
N ALA A 54 -19.55 4.75 14.91
CA ALA A 54 -20.72 4.79 15.78
C ALA A 54 -21.97 5.26 14.99
N GLY A 55 -23.10 4.58 15.20
CA GLY A 55 -24.38 4.93 14.57
C GLY A 55 -24.62 4.30 13.19
N ILE A 56 -23.68 3.52 12.67
CA ILE A 56 -23.86 2.75 11.42
C ILE A 56 -24.63 1.46 11.75
N SER A 57 -25.62 1.13 10.94
CA SER A 57 -26.31 -0.16 11.02
C SER A 57 -25.78 -1.16 9.99
N VAL A 58 -25.57 -2.40 10.43
CA VAL A 58 -25.24 -3.52 9.55
C VAL A 58 -26.45 -4.44 9.46
N MET A 59 -27.05 -4.54 8.29
CA MET A 59 -28.20 -5.40 8.00
C MET A 59 -27.72 -6.69 7.32
N GLU A 60 -27.81 -7.79 8.04
CA GLU A 60 -27.46 -9.11 7.51
C GLU A 60 -28.48 -9.55 6.44
N ASN A 61 -28.01 -10.21 5.39
CA ASN A 61 -28.89 -10.85 4.41
C ASN A 61 -29.53 -12.13 5.00
N ASP A 62 -30.72 -12.48 4.54
CA ASP A 62 -31.44 -13.65 5.05
C ASP A 62 -30.62 -14.94 4.92
N GLY A 63 -30.54 -15.70 6.03
CA GLY A 63 -29.86 -16.99 6.09
C GLY A 63 -28.33 -16.92 5.98
N VAL A 64 -27.72 -15.72 6.00
CA VAL A 64 -26.27 -15.54 5.82
C VAL A 64 -25.45 -16.29 6.87
N ARG A 65 -25.88 -16.30 8.12
CA ARG A 65 -25.15 -17.01 9.19
C ARG A 65 -25.03 -18.51 8.89
N ARG A 66 -26.13 -19.14 8.46
CA ARG A 66 -26.13 -20.55 8.07
C ARG A 66 -25.21 -20.82 6.88
N GLN A 67 -25.20 -19.94 5.90
CA GLN A 67 -24.35 -20.07 4.72
C GLN A 67 -22.87 -19.91 5.08
N MET A 68 -22.50 -18.95 5.93
CA MET A 68 -21.12 -18.77 6.40
C MET A 68 -20.63 -19.98 7.19
N VAL A 69 -21.47 -20.54 8.10
CA VAL A 69 -21.13 -21.77 8.84
C VAL A 69 -20.90 -22.93 7.88
N ARG A 70 -21.76 -23.12 6.86
CA ARG A 70 -21.58 -24.17 5.85
C ARG A 70 -20.28 -24.03 5.07
N VAL A 71 -19.90 -22.78 4.73
CA VAL A 71 -18.61 -22.51 4.08
C VAL A 71 -17.46 -22.85 5.05
N ALA A 72 -17.55 -22.43 6.30
CA ALA A 72 -16.52 -22.72 7.30
C ALA A 72 -16.31 -24.23 7.48
N GLU A 73 -17.39 -24.99 7.64
CA GLU A 73 -17.33 -26.44 7.80
C GLU A 73 -16.86 -27.15 6.52
N GLY A 74 -17.40 -26.76 5.35
CA GLY A 74 -17.04 -27.37 4.07
C GLY A 74 -15.60 -27.12 3.64
N THR A 75 -14.99 -26.02 4.08
CA THR A 75 -13.61 -25.66 3.72
C THR A 75 -12.58 -25.88 4.83
N GLY A 76 -13.05 -26.14 6.05
CA GLY A 76 -12.22 -26.17 7.26
C GLY A 76 -11.71 -24.77 7.68
N ALA A 77 -12.40 -23.71 7.26
CA ALA A 77 -12.01 -22.35 7.57
C ALA A 77 -12.18 -22.03 9.06
N VAL A 78 -11.22 -21.28 9.61
CA VAL A 78 -11.30 -20.71 10.97
C VAL A 78 -12.04 -19.37 10.97
N MET A 79 -12.05 -18.70 9.82
CA MET A 79 -12.78 -17.44 9.61
C MET A 79 -13.40 -17.41 8.21
N VAL A 80 -14.65 -16.93 8.13
CA VAL A 80 -15.34 -16.58 6.88
C VAL A 80 -15.73 -15.12 6.90
N TYR A 81 -15.48 -14.40 5.81
CA TYR A 81 -15.83 -12.99 5.59
C TYR A 81 -16.34 -12.81 4.16
N GLY A 82 -16.80 -11.63 3.78
CA GLY A 82 -17.27 -11.49 2.39
C GLY A 82 -17.79 -10.11 2.01
N TYR A 83 -18.44 -10.05 0.86
CA TYR A 83 -18.94 -8.85 0.24
C TYR A 83 -19.99 -8.15 1.08
N TYR A 84 -20.05 -6.84 0.94
CA TYR A 84 -21.13 -6.03 1.49
C TYR A 84 -21.58 -5.00 0.45
N ALA A 85 -22.70 -4.36 0.71
CA ALA A 85 -23.15 -3.22 -0.07
C ALA A 85 -23.33 -2.03 0.86
N GLU A 86 -23.04 -0.85 0.35
CA GLU A 86 -23.17 0.42 1.04
C GLU A 86 -24.35 1.21 0.46
N GLN A 87 -25.27 1.64 1.32
CA GLN A 87 -26.31 2.59 0.92
C GLN A 87 -25.72 4.00 0.97
N THR A 88 -25.64 4.63 -0.18
CA THR A 88 -25.19 6.02 -0.32
C THR A 88 -26.34 6.91 -0.77
N GLU A 89 -26.14 8.22 -0.78
CA GLU A 89 -27.12 9.17 -1.33
C GLU A 89 -27.41 8.91 -2.82
N ASN A 90 -26.45 8.34 -3.54
CA ASN A 90 -26.55 8.02 -4.97
C ASN A 90 -27.05 6.59 -5.24
N GLY A 91 -27.47 5.85 -4.22
CA GLY A 91 -27.97 4.49 -4.33
C GLY A 91 -27.07 3.45 -3.68
N LEU A 92 -27.31 2.19 -4.02
CA LEU A 92 -26.57 1.05 -3.45
C LEU A 92 -25.26 0.81 -4.20
N VAL A 93 -24.14 0.91 -3.48
CA VAL A 93 -22.80 0.64 -3.99
C VAL A 93 -22.32 -0.71 -3.47
N LYS A 94 -21.89 -1.61 -4.37
CA LYS A 94 -21.32 -2.91 -4.00
C LYS A 94 -19.85 -2.76 -3.65
N HIS A 95 -19.45 -3.43 -2.58
CA HIS A 95 -18.06 -3.55 -2.14
C HIS A 95 -17.61 -5.02 -2.18
N PRO A 96 -17.20 -5.52 -3.36
CA PRO A 96 -16.55 -6.82 -3.44
C PRO A 96 -15.20 -6.75 -2.74
N VAL A 97 -14.90 -7.77 -1.91
CA VAL A 97 -13.61 -7.91 -1.23
C VAL A 97 -12.72 -8.91 -1.96
N ILE A 98 -11.40 -8.83 -1.75
CA ILE A 98 -10.41 -9.75 -2.34
C ILE A 98 -10.16 -10.96 -1.46
N ASP A 99 -9.53 -12.00 -2.00
CA ASP A 99 -9.12 -13.17 -1.22
C ASP A 99 -8.00 -12.84 -0.24
N CYS A 100 -8.09 -13.37 0.98
CA CYS A 100 -7.05 -13.25 1.98
C CYS A 100 -6.05 -14.39 1.82
N HIS A 101 -4.79 -14.06 1.62
CA HIS A 101 -3.69 -15.00 1.52
C HIS A 101 -2.48 -14.46 2.30
N GLU A 102 -1.37 -15.19 2.31
CA GLU A 102 -0.19 -14.88 3.14
C GLU A 102 0.35 -13.46 2.96
N GLY A 103 0.27 -12.88 1.75
CA GLY A 103 0.68 -11.51 1.47
C GLY A 103 -0.35 -10.44 1.85
N SER A 104 -1.55 -10.82 2.27
CA SER A 104 -2.60 -9.88 2.67
C SER A 104 -2.38 -9.32 4.09
N VAL A 105 -1.15 -8.89 4.36
CA VAL A 105 -0.67 -8.46 5.69
C VAL A 105 -0.89 -6.99 6.01
N ARG A 106 -1.30 -6.18 5.03
CA ARG A 106 -1.56 -4.75 5.25
C ARG A 106 -2.69 -4.52 6.25
N ASP A 107 -2.59 -3.49 7.05
CA ASP A 107 -3.55 -3.19 8.12
C ASP A 107 -4.90 -2.66 7.59
N ASP A 108 -4.93 -2.13 6.37
CA ASP A 108 -6.14 -1.67 5.66
C ASP A 108 -6.83 -2.75 4.82
N PHE A 109 -6.51 -4.04 5.01
CA PHE A 109 -7.17 -5.14 4.29
C PHE A 109 -8.66 -5.21 4.64
N ASP A 110 -9.51 -5.10 3.64
CA ASP A 110 -10.97 -5.11 3.81
C ASP A 110 -11.52 -6.55 3.90
N CYS A 111 -11.95 -6.93 5.08
CA CYS A 111 -12.70 -8.16 5.33
C CYS A 111 -14.22 -7.93 5.34
N GLY A 112 -14.69 -6.71 5.06
CA GLY A 112 -16.08 -6.34 5.26
C GLY A 112 -16.49 -6.34 6.74
N PRO A 113 -17.75 -5.99 7.03
CA PRO A 113 -18.24 -5.80 8.39
C PRO A 113 -18.65 -7.08 9.13
N LEU A 114 -18.68 -8.24 8.47
CA LEU A 114 -19.09 -9.51 9.10
C LEU A 114 -17.96 -10.55 9.03
N TRP A 115 -17.48 -10.96 10.21
CA TRP A 115 -16.45 -12.01 10.36
C TRP A 115 -17.04 -13.18 11.17
N MET A 116 -17.30 -14.32 10.53
CA MET A 116 -17.67 -15.54 11.22
C MET A 116 -16.42 -16.30 11.63
N VAL A 117 -16.17 -16.39 12.94
CA VAL A 117 -14.94 -17.00 13.48
C VAL A 117 -15.28 -18.21 14.34
N LYS A 118 -14.53 -19.32 14.20
CA LYS A 118 -14.62 -20.49 15.09
C LYS A 118 -14.33 -20.08 16.53
N ARG A 119 -15.25 -20.38 17.44
CA ARG A 119 -15.16 -19.95 18.85
C ARG A 119 -13.88 -20.45 19.55
N ALA A 120 -13.50 -21.71 19.31
CA ALA A 120 -12.28 -22.27 19.91
C ALA A 120 -11.02 -21.51 19.47
N VAL A 121 -10.87 -21.25 18.18
CA VAL A 121 -9.71 -20.53 17.64
C VAL A 121 -9.71 -19.07 18.07
N LEU A 122 -10.90 -18.44 18.18
CA LEU A 122 -11.03 -17.08 18.69
C LEU A 122 -10.58 -16.99 20.16
N ALA A 123 -10.93 -17.98 20.99
CA ALA A 123 -10.51 -18.03 22.38
C ALA A 123 -8.98 -18.21 22.52
N GLU A 124 -8.40 -19.09 21.72
CA GLU A 124 -6.93 -19.27 21.66
C GLU A 124 -6.23 -17.98 21.21
N ALA A 125 -6.75 -17.31 20.17
CA ALA A 125 -6.24 -16.03 19.70
C ALA A 125 -6.23 -14.98 20.81
N LEU A 126 -7.35 -14.79 21.51
CA LEU A 126 -7.48 -13.81 22.57
C LEU A 126 -6.58 -14.11 23.78
N ALA A 127 -6.28 -15.38 24.05
CA ALA A 127 -5.34 -15.79 25.10
C ALA A 127 -3.87 -15.58 24.71
N GLY A 128 -3.54 -15.64 23.43
CA GLY A 128 -2.18 -15.54 22.90
C GLY A 128 -1.79 -14.19 22.34
N MET A 129 -2.75 -13.27 22.10
CA MET A 129 -2.47 -11.95 21.55
C MET A 129 -1.88 -11.00 22.61
N GLY A 130 -1.04 -10.04 22.14
CA GLY A 130 -0.56 -8.94 22.96
C GLY A 130 -1.68 -8.00 23.44
N ASP A 131 -1.37 -7.14 24.41
CA ASP A 131 -2.29 -6.11 24.90
C ASP A 131 -2.24 -4.87 23.99
N TRP A 132 -3.14 -4.83 23.00
CA TRP A 132 -3.26 -3.79 21.99
C TRP A 132 -4.38 -2.81 22.34
N HIS A 133 -4.19 -1.53 22.06
CA HIS A 133 -5.17 -0.48 22.37
C HIS A 133 -6.12 -0.21 21.19
N TYR A 134 -5.62 -0.33 19.97
CA TYR A 134 -6.34 0.04 18.73
C TYR A 134 -6.49 -1.13 17.75
N GLY A 135 -5.48 -1.99 17.66
CA GLY A 135 -5.26 -2.94 16.57
C GLY A 135 -5.67 -4.38 16.88
N ALA A 136 -6.54 -4.65 17.88
CA ALA A 136 -6.87 -6.03 18.24
C ALA A 136 -7.50 -6.84 17.09
N LEU A 137 -8.32 -6.22 16.22
CA LEU A 137 -8.88 -6.90 15.04
C LEU A 137 -7.79 -7.21 14.00
N TYR A 138 -6.83 -6.31 13.83
CA TYR A 138 -5.68 -6.57 12.95
C TYR A 138 -4.82 -7.73 13.49
N ALA A 139 -4.49 -7.70 14.77
CA ALA A 139 -3.77 -8.78 15.44
C ALA A 139 -4.52 -10.12 15.35
N LEU A 140 -5.84 -10.11 15.57
CA LEU A 140 -6.70 -11.28 15.41
C LEU A 140 -6.63 -11.83 13.98
N ARG A 141 -6.78 -11.01 12.95
CA ARG A 141 -6.71 -11.45 11.56
C ARG A 141 -5.35 -12.09 11.24
N LEU A 142 -4.24 -11.46 11.65
CA LEU A 142 -2.92 -12.03 11.45
C LEU A 142 -2.71 -13.34 12.23
N TYR A 143 -3.26 -13.46 13.44
CA TYR A 143 -3.26 -14.71 14.19
C TYR A 143 -4.02 -15.81 13.44
N LEU A 144 -5.24 -15.52 12.97
CA LEU A 144 -6.07 -16.47 12.22
C LEU A 144 -5.41 -16.91 10.91
N MET A 145 -4.71 -16.00 10.21
CA MET A 145 -3.94 -16.34 9.01
C MET A 145 -2.82 -17.36 9.27
N ARG A 146 -2.17 -17.29 10.44
CA ARG A 146 -1.13 -18.26 10.82
C ARG A 146 -1.68 -19.60 11.25
N ASN A 147 -2.87 -19.62 11.82
CA ASN A 147 -3.41 -20.78 12.53
C ASN A 147 -4.59 -21.45 11.80
N GLY A 148 -4.90 -21.04 10.57
CA GLY A 148 -5.96 -21.68 9.80
C GLY A 148 -6.29 -20.96 8.50
N LYS A 149 -7.32 -21.46 7.83
CA LYS A 149 -7.79 -20.85 6.57
C LYS A 149 -8.75 -19.71 6.86
N ILE A 150 -8.53 -18.57 6.21
CA ILE A 150 -9.49 -17.49 6.10
C ILE A 150 -10.13 -17.58 4.71
N VAL A 151 -11.45 -17.68 4.63
CA VAL A 151 -12.16 -17.93 3.37
C VAL A 151 -13.14 -16.81 3.08
N LYS A 152 -13.06 -16.29 1.87
CA LYS A 152 -14.02 -15.33 1.35
C LYS A 152 -15.31 -16.05 0.94
N PHE A 153 -16.45 -15.60 1.47
CA PHE A 153 -17.76 -16.02 1.00
C PHE A 153 -18.02 -15.46 -0.42
N PRO A 154 -18.53 -16.26 -1.36
CA PRO A 154 -18.67 -15.84 -2.76
C PRO A 154 -19.89 -14.96 -3.04
N GLY A 155 -20.43 -14.24 -2.06
CA GLY A 155 -21.63 -13.43 -2.20
C GLY A 155 -21.69 -12.25 -1.23
N GLU A 156 -22.76 -11.45 -1.38
CA GLU A 156 -23.06 -10.34 -0.48
C GLU A 156 -23.59 -10.85 0.86
N LEU A 157 -22.93 -10.46 1.95
CA LEU A 157 -23.29 -10.89 3.30
C LEU A 157 -24.26 -9.92 3.98
N CYS A 158 -24.10 -8.64 3.72
CA CYS A 158 -24.85 -7.60 4.42
C CYS A 158 -24.87 -6.28 3.69
N ARG A 159 -25.68 -5.37 4.19
CA ARG A 159 -25.73 -3.97 3.79
C ARG A 159 -25.38 -3.09 4.95
N ILE A 160 -24.64 -2.01 4.67
CA ILE A 160 -24.36 -0.95 5.63
C ILE A 160 -24.95 0.35 5.16
N ASP A 161 -25.43 1.14 6.12
CA ASP A 161 -25.89 2.50 5.88
C ASP A 161 -24.77 3.43 6.37
N ARG A 162 -24.02 4.00 5.42
CA ARG A 162 -22.85 4.83 5.70
C ARG A 162 -22.88 6.10 4.87
N THR A 163 -22.83 7.22 5.53
CA THR A 163 -22.59 8.52 4.89
C THR A 163 -21.20 9.02 5.29
N ASP A 164 -20.18 8.65 4.51
CA ASP A 164 -18.82 9.18 4.69
C ASP A 164 -18.64 10.42 3.81
N MET A 165 -18.64 11.59 4.45
CA MET A 165 -18.53 12.91 3.81
C MET A 165 -17.07 13.33 3.49
N ARG A 166 -16.05 12.52 3.85
CA ARG A 166 -14.65 12.88 3.60
C ARG A 166 -14.31 12.83 2.10
N SER A 167 -13.39 13.71 1.67
CA SER A 167 -12.89 13.73 0.30
C SER A 167 -12.15 12.43 -0.06
N SER A 168 -12.08 12.11 -1.36
CA SER A 168 -11.34 10.91 -1.82
C SER A 168 -9.86 10.94 -1.46
N GLY A 169 -9.24 12.13 -1.46
CA GLY A 169 -7.85 12.30 -1.06
C GLY A 169 -7.60 12.00 0.42
N GLU A 170 -8.50 12.43 1.32
CA GLU A 170 -8.38 12.12 2.74
C GLU A 170 -8.50 10.63 3.02
N LYS A 171 -9.41 9.93 2.31
CA LYS A 171 -9.56 8.46 2.44
C LYS A 171 -8.31 7.72 1.95
N GLN A 172 -7.76 8.14 0.83
CA GLN A 172 -6.61 7.48 0.21
C GLN A 172 -5.34 7.56 1.07
N PHE A 173 -5.15 8.68 1.79
CA PHE A 173 -3.96 8.94 2.60
C PHE A 173 -4.18 8.82 4.12
N ASP A 174 -5.29 8.24 4.55
CA ASP A 174 -5.64 8.11 5.96
C ASP A 174 -4.60 7.26 6.74
N TYR A 175 -4.01 6.26 6.08
CA TYR A 175 -2.98 5.38 6.65
C TYR A 175 -1.65 6.10 6.99
N VAL A 176 -1.36 7.22 6.33
CA VAL A 176 -0.15 8.04 6.57
C VAL A 176 -0.47 9.35 7.28
N ASN A 177 -1.71 9.55 7.73
CA ASN A 177 -2.11 10.78 8.39
C ASN A 177 -1.41 10.91 9.75
N PRO A 178 -0.63 11.99 10.01
CA PRO A 178 0.09 12.18 11.27
C PRO A 178 -0.79 12.16 12.52
N ARG A 179 -2.10 12.45 12.38
CA ARG A 179 -3.08 12.38 13.49
C ARG A 179 -3.28 10.97 14.02
N ASN A 180 -2.98 9.95 13.21
CA ASN A 180 -3.14 8.55 13.54
C ASN A 180 -1.82 7.87 13.95
N ARG A 181 -0.79 8.66 14.33
CA ARG A 181 0.55 8.11 14.54
C ARG A 181 0.62 7.02 15.61
N GLU A 182 -0.08 7.18 16.71
CA GLU A 182 -0.10 6.14 17.78
C GLU A 182 -0.68 4.82 17.27
N VAL A 183 -1.75 4.91 16.47
CA VAL A 183 -2.35 3.75 15.82
C VAL A 183 -1.36 3.10 14.85
N GLN A 184 -0.68 3.89 14.03
CA GLN A 184 0.32 3.41 13.07
C GLN A 184 1.49 2.70 13.75
N VAL A 185 2.00 3.25 14.86
CA VAL A 185 3.07 2.64 15.65
C VAL A 185 2.62 1.30 16.25
N GLU A 186 1.37 1.22 16.74
CA GLU A 186 0.83 -0.03 17.25
C GLU A 186 0.67 -1.07 16.14
N MET A 187 0.12 -0.68 14.97
CA MET A 187 -0.01 -1.58 13.81
C MET A 187 1.35 -2.12 13.34
N GLU A 188 2.39 -1.28 13.35
CA GLU A 188 3.76 -1.71 13.05
C GLU A 188 4.27 -2.75 14.04
N ARG A 189 4.01 -2.57 15.34
CA ARG A 189 4.41 -3.54 16.38
C ARG A 189 3.70 -4.87 16.21
N ILE A 190 2.38 -4.85 16.00
CA ILE A 190 1.57 -6.05 15.71
C ILE A 190 2.14 -6.80 14.49
N PHE A 191 2.45 -6.06 13.44
CA PHE A 191 3.00 -6.66 12.23
C PHE A 191 4.41 -7.21 12.44
N THR A 192 5.23 -6.53 13.20
CA THR A 192 6.58 -7.00 13.56
C THR A 192 6.54 -8.33 14.30
N GLU A 193 5.62 -8.49 15.26
CA GLU A 193 5.38 -9.78 15.93
C GLU A 193 4.98 -10.87 14.91
N HIS A 194 4.06 -10.56 13.99
CA HIS A 194 3.66 -11.50 12.93
C HIS A 194 4.85 -11.94 12.08
N LEU A 195 5.76 -11.03 11.73
CA LEU A 195 6.96 -11.40 10.95
C LEU A 195 7.90 -12.31 11.75
N HIS A 196 8.07 -12.09 13.05
CA HIS A 196 8.83 -13.00 13.91
C HIS A 196 8.20 -14.39 13.95
N GLU A 197 6.90 -14.48 14.18
CA GLU A 197 6.14 -15.73 14.26
C GLU A 197 6.16 -16.52 12.93
N THR A 198 6.27 -15.81 11.81
CA THR A 198 6.28 -16.43 10.47
C THR A 198 7.68 -16.67 9.91
N GLY A 199 8.73 -16.26 10.64
CA GLY A 199 10.13 -16.39 10.20
C GLY A 199 10.53 -15.44 9.08
N ALA A 200 9.73 -14.40 8.80
CA ALA A 200 9.97 -13.43 7.74
C ALA A 200 10.55 -12.09 8.24
N TYR A 201 10.80 -11.96 9.55
CA TYR A 201 11.47 -10.77 10.09
C TYR A 201 12.91 -10.72 9.61
N LEU A 202 13.31 -9.56 9.06
CA LEU A 202 14.70 -9.30 8.71
C LEU A 202 15.36 -8.50 9.82
N THR A 203 16.42 -9.05 10.39
CA THR A 203 17.36 -8.24 11.18
C THR A 203 17.99 -7.22 10.24
N PRO A 204 18.04 -5.92 10.57
CA PRO A 204 18.59 -4.90 9.70
C PRO A 204 20.03 -5.24 9.28
N ARG A 205 20.20 -5.72 8.06
CA ARG A 205 21.50 -5.94 7.41
C ARG A 205 21.61 -4.93 6.30
N ILE A 206 22.22 -3.79 6.56
CA ILE A 206 22.28 -2.69 5.62
C ILE A 206 23.54 -2.82 4.77
N ARG A 207 23.40 -3.22 3.51
CA ARG A 207 24.45 -3.13 2.50
C ARG A 207 24.55 -1.69 2.00
N LEU A 208 25.74 -1.11 2.11
CA LEU A 208 26.03 0.19 1.54
C LEU A 208 26.46 0.05 0.08
N ILE A 209 26.04 0.99 -0.78
CA ILE A 209 26.54 1.04 -2.17
C ILE A 209 27.98 1.53 -2.23
N ASP A 210 28.66 1.20 -3.33
CA ASP A 210 29.89 1.88 -3.75
C ASP A 210 29.50 3.05 -4.67
N PRO A 211 29.61 4.32 -4.23
CA PRO A 211 29.23 5.45 -5.06
C PRO A 211 30.06 5.56 -6.35
N GLU A 212 31.23 4.91 -6.44
CA GLU A 212 32.09 4.94 -7.61
C GLU A 212 31.80 3.80 -8.61
N GLU A 213 30.80 2.93 -8.29
CA GLU A 213 30.43 1.83 -9.18
C GLU A 213 29.89 2.36 -10.51
N GLY A 214 30.50 1.95 -11.62
CA GLY A 214 30.10 2.31 -12.97
C GLY A 214 30.70 3.64 -13.47
N SER A 215 30.55 3.89 -14.76
CA SER A 215 30.95 5.15 -15.41
C SER A 215 29.72 5.82 -15.98
N PHE A 216 29.55 7.10 -15.71
CA PHE A 216 28.37 7.88 -16.10
C PHE A 216 28.81 9.23 -16.63
N GLU A 217 28.15 9.71 -17.69
CA GLU A 217 28.43 11.02 -18.28
C GLU A 217 27.89 12.16 -17.41
N VAL A 218 26.76 11.92 -16.71
CA VAL A 218 26.14 12.85 -15.78
C VAL A 218 25.89 12.18 -14.42
N GLU A 219 25.82 12.98 -13.38
CA GLU A 219 25.64 12.46 -12.03
C GLU A 219 24.20 12.04 -11.76
N ALA A 220 23.21 12.72 -12.31
CA ALA A 220 21.83 12.37 -12.11
C ALA A 220 21.00 12.50 -13.39
N SER A 221 19.93 11.69 -13.49
CA SER A 221 18.90 11.82 -14.50
C SER A 221 17.54 11.92 -13.83
N VAL A 222 16.76 12.91 -14.24
CA VAL A 222 15.33 12.95 -13.90
C VAL A 222 14.58 12.11 -14.92
N ILE A 223 13.86 11.07 -14.47
CA ILE A 223 13.13 10.15 -15.35
C ILE A 223 11.64 10.51 -15.30
N ILE A 224 11.08 10.81 -16.47
CA ILE A 224 9.68 11.22 -16.65
C ILE A 224 9.00 10.28 -17.65
N PRO A 225 8.34 9.19 -17.18
CA PRO A 225 7.42 8.46 -18.03
C PRO A 225 6.20 9.29 -18.36
N VAL A 226 5.79 9.33 -19.62
CA VAL A 226 4.65 10.13 -20.04
C VAL A 226 3.79 9.42 -21.08
N ARG A 227 2.49 9.63 -21.00
CA ARG A 227 1.52 9.30 -22.04
C ARG A 227 0.32 10.23 -21.95
N ASN A 228 0.05 10.98 -23.04
CA ASN A 228 -1.09 11.87 -23.15
C ASN A 228 -1.17 12.88 -21.97
N ARG A 229 -0.18 13.76 -21.88
CA ARG A 229 -0.04 14.79 -20.83
C ARG A 229 0.31 16.16 -21.40
N GLU A 230 -0.28 16.53 -22.53
CA GLU A 230 -0.03 17.83 -23.22
C GLU A 230 -0.22 19.04 -22.30
N ARG A 231 -1.11 18.96 -21.29
CA ARG A 231 -1.37 20.05 -20.35
C ARG A 231 -0.32 20.21 -19.26
N THR A 232 0.48 19.18 -18.98
CA THR A 232 1.31 19.15 -17.75
C THR A 232 2.77 18.83 -17.99
N VAL A 233 3.11 18.10 -19.05
CA VAL A 233 4.48 17.64 -19.31
C VAL A 233 5.50 18.79 -19.37
N ALA A 234 5.10 19.94 -19.96
CA ALA A 234 5.98 21.10 -20.04
C ALA A 234 6.35 21.65 -18.65
N ASP A 235 5.40 21.67 -17.71
CA ASP A 235 5.65 22.14 -16.34
C ASP A 235 6.61 21.18 -15.62
N ALA A 236 6.38 19.87 -15.75
CA ALA A 236 7.24 18.84 -15.15
C ALA A 236 8.69 18.99 -15.66
N VAL A 237 8.90 18.99 -16.98
CA VAL A 237 10.24 19.13 -17.59
C VAL A 237 10.89 20.45 -17.16
N LYS A 238 10.17 21.58 -17.20
CA LYS A 238 10.71 22.89 -16.78
C LYS A 238 11.09 22.90 -15.31
N SER A 239 10.31 22.26 -14.42
CA SER A 239 10.65 22.18 -13.00
C SER A 239 11.93 21.36 -12.75
N ALA A 240 12.17 20.32 -13.58
CA ALA A 240 13.40 19.54 -13.56
C ALA A 240 14.59 20.36 -14.11
N LEU A 241 14.43 21.07 -15.21
CA LEU A 241 15.48 21.91 -15.80
C LEU A 241 15.88 23.11 -14.91
N ALA A 242 14.95 23.59 -14.07
CA ALA A 242 15.19 24.66 -13.12
C ALA A 242 16.06 24.25 -11.92
N GLN A 243 16.37 22.98 -11.76
CA GLN A 243 17.18 22.49 -10.64
C GLN A 243 18.59 23.07 -10.68
N LYS A 244 19.08 23.56 -9.53
CA LYS A 244 20.42 24.08 -9.30
C LYS A 244 21.25 23.02 -8.57
N ALA A 245 22.15 22.37 -9.27
CA ALA A 245 23.00 21.33 -8.73
C ALA A 245 24.49 21.64 -8.99
N GLY A 246 25.36 21.23 -8.07
CA GLY A 246 26.81 21.32 -8.24
C GLY A 246 27.40 20.21 -9.11
N PHE A 247 26.59 19.58 -9.95
CA PHE A 247 26.96 18.50 -10.86
C PHE A 247 26.11 18.54 -12.12
N GLU A 248 26.57 17.84 -13.17
CA GLU A 248 25.85 17.72 -14.43
C GLU A 248 24.68 16.72 -14.27
N PHE A 249 23.54 17.06 -14.89
CA PHE A 249 22.36 16.23 -14.94
C PHE A 249 21.58 16.39 -16.25
N ASN A 250 20.71 15.43 -16.55
CA ASN A 250 19.80 15.49 -17.68
C ASN A 250 18.35 15.09 -17.27
N VAL A 251 17.43 15.27 -18.20
CA VAL A 251 16.01 14.93 -18.04
C VAL A 251 15.63 13.96 -19.16
N ILE A 252 15.35 12.72 -18.79
CA ILE A 252 14.96 11.68 -19.74
C ILE A 252 13.44 11.51 -19.71
N VAL A 253 12.80 11.95 -20.78
CA VAL A 253 11.36 11.82 -20.98
C VAL A 253 11.11 10.60 -21.85
N VAL A 254 10.41 9.60 -21.30
CA VAL A 254 10.02 8.39 -22.02
C VAL A 254 8.55 8.52 -22.41
N ASP A 255 8.32 8.91 -23.66
CA ASP A 255 6.98 9.09 -24.25
C ASP A 255 6.43 7.75 -24.75
N ASN A 256 5.53 7.19 -23.97
CA ASN A 256 4.90 5.90 -24.24
C ASN A 256 3.79 6.02 -25.31
N HIS A 257 4.19 6.43 -26.53
CA HIS A 257 3.30 6.59 -27.67
C HIS A 257 2.10 7.52 -27.42
N SER A 258 2.36 8.75 -26.99
CA SER A 258 1.32 9.77 -26.85
C SER A 258 0.66 10.07 -28.20
N THR A 259 -0.66 10.33 -28.16
CA THR A 259 -1.49 10.62 -29.33
C THR A 259 -2.04 12.05 -29.34
N ASP A 260 -1.75 12.81 -28.29
CA ASP A 260 -2.00 14.25 -28.15
C ASP A 260 -0.73 15.05 -28.47
N ALA A 261 -0.67 16.33 -28.15
CA ALA A 261 0.48 17.19 -28.42
C ALA A 261 1.70 16.94 -27.49
N THR A 262 1.66 15.92 -26.60
CA THR A 262 2.74 15.64 -25.65
C THR A 262 4.09 15.46 -26.33
N GLY A 263 4.18 14.63 -27.39
CA GLY A 263 5.42 14.37 -28.13
C GLY A 263 6.01 15.63 -28.75
N GLU A 264 5.19 16.45 -29.42
CA GLU A 264 5.61 17.72 -30.03
C GLU A 264 6.14 18.72 -28.97
N ILE A 265 5.51 18.77 -27.80
CA ILE A 265 5.96 19.63 -26.69
C ILE A 265 7.33 19.16 -26.18
N VAL A 266 7.53 17.85 -25.99
CA VAL A 266 8.81 17.31 -25.50
C VAL A 266 9.93 17.50 -26.56
N GLU A 267 9.64 17.33 -27.85
CA GLU A 267 10.59 17.63 -28.94
C GLU A 267 11.02 19.10 -28.94
N SER A 268 10.06 20.02 -28.77
CA SER A 268 10.37 21.46 -28.68
C SER A 268 11.29 21.76 -27.51
N LEU A 269 11.02 21.20 -26.32
CA LEU A 269 11.87 21.38 -25.15
C LEU A 269 13.26 20.78 -25.32
N ALA A 270 13.38 19.65 -26.00
CA ALA A 270 14.67 19.02 -26.33
C ALA A 270 15.48 19.85 -27.34
N ALA A 271 14.83 20.56 -28.24
CA ALA A 271 15.49 21.48 -29.18
C ALA A 271 15.98 22.77 -28.47
N GLU A 272 15.31 23.20 -27.39
CA GLU A 272 15.66 24.39 -26.62
C GLU A 272 16.77 24.12 -25.58
N ASP A 273 16.77 22.93 -24.95
CA ASP A 273 17.73 22.57 -23.90
C ASP A 273 18.29 21.15 -24.14
N SER A 274 19.57 21.05 -24.41
CA SER A 274 20.26 19.79 -24.71
C SER A 274 20.29 18.78 -23.56
N ARG A 275 19.90 19.17 -22.37
CA ARG A 275 19.73 18.26 -21.23
C ARG A 275 18.47 17.41 -21.35
N VAL A 276 17.50 17.79 -22.19
CA VAL A 276 16.30 16.99 -22.41
C VAL A 276 16.56 15.88 -23.43
N VAL A 277 16.33 14.67 -23.00
CA VAL A 277 16.43 13.46 -23.80
C VAL A 277 15.03 12.92 -24.05
N HIS A 278 14.54 13.00 -25.27
CA HIS A 278 13.24 12.45 -25.67
C HIS A 278 13.43 11.01 -26.18
N ILE A 279 12.74 10.05 -25.59
CA ILE A 279 12.74 8.65 -25.99
C ILE A 279 11.30 8.21 -26.27
N VAL A 280 11.07 7.69 -27.46
CA VAL A 280 9.85 6.95 -27.80
C VAL A 280 10.24 5.47 -27.88
N PRO A 281 9.65 4.57 -27.07
CA PRO A 281 9.98 3.14 -27.12
C PRO A 281 9.72 2.54 -28.50
N GLU A 282 10.49 1.51 -28.89
CA GLU A 282 10.27 0.81 -30.16
C GLU A 282 8.92 0.06 -30.16
N ASN A 283 8.53 -0.49 -29.01
CA ASN A 283 7.31 -1.26 -28.85
C ASN A 283 6.27 -0.46 -28.05
N GLU A 284 5.00 -0.63 -28.41
CA GLU A 284 3.86 -0.13 -27.67
C GLU A 284 3.51 -1.06 -26.48
N GLY A 285 2.70 -0.54 -25.57
CA GLY A 285 2.07 -1.35 -24.51
C GLY A 285 2.88 -1.47 -23.22
N HIS A 286 3.96 -0.70 -23.07
CA HIS A 286 4.68 -0.62 -21.81
C HIS A 286 3.82 -0.02 -20.69
N GLY A 287 3.98 -0.56 -19.48
CA GLY A 287 3.54 0.09 -18.26
C GLY A 287 4.52 1.20 -17.83
N ILE A 288 4.21 1.85 -16.72
CA ILE A 288 5.11 2.85 -16.12
C ILE A 288 6.47 2.22 -15.81
N GLY A 289 6.49 1.00 -15.26
CA GLY A 289 7.71 0.27 -14.94
C GLY A 289 8.58 -0.03 -16.17
N GLY A 290 7.97 -0.39 -17.30
CA GLY A 290 8.66 -0.58 -18.56
C GLY A 290 9.31 0.71 -19.07
N CYS A 291 8.59 1.83 -19.02
CA CYS A 291 9.13 3.14 -19.38
C CYS A 291 10.31 3.55 -18.46
N TRP A 292 10.21 3.30 -17.16
CA TRP A 292 11.31 3.49 -16.22
C TRP A 292 12.54 2.67 -16.60
N ASN A 293 12.36 1.38 -16.92
CA ASN A 293 13.45 0.50 -17.34
C ASN A 293 14.14 1.03 -18.59
N ILE A 294 13.37 1.50 -19.58
CA ILE A 294 13.90 2.10 -20.80
C ILE A 294 14.74 3.33 -20.48
N GLY A 295 14.20 4.26 -19.68
CA GLY A 295 14.91 5.49 -19.31
C GLY A 295 16.17 5.22 -18.49
N VAL A 296 16.12 4.31 -17.52
CA VAL A 296 17.27 4.01 -16.65
C VAL A 296 18.32 3.14 -17.37
N CYS A 297 17.93 2.29 -18.31
CA CYS A 297 18.86 1.49 -19.12
C CYS A 297 19.45 2.26 -20.29
N ASP A 298 18.96 3.43 -20.64
CA ASP A 298 19.57 4.30 -21.65
C ASP A 298 21.02 4.65 -21.24
N PRO A 299 21.99 4.60 -22.15
CA PRO A 299 23.40 4.89 -21.82
C PRO A 299 23.63 6.32 -21.31
N ARG A 300 22.75 7.27 -21.65
CA ARG A 300 22.80 8.66 -21.18
C ARG A 300 22.26 8.84 -19.75
N CYS A 301 21.65 7.78 -19.16
CA CYS A 301 21.16 7.86 -17.77
C CYS A 301 22.32 8.00 -16.79
N GLY A 302 22.16 8.96 -15.87
CA GLY A 302 23.14 9.28 -14.84
C GLY A 302 23.28 8.23 -13.74
N ARG A 303 24.24 8.48 -12.85
CA ARG A 303 24.53 7.65 -11.68
C ARG A 303 23.33 7.44 -10.77
N TYR A 304 22.48 8.47 -10.65
CA TYR A 304 21.26 8.46 -9.87
C TYR A 304 20.07 8.76 -10.77
N ALA A 305 19.08 7.88 -10.78
CA ALA A 305 17.81 8.05 -11.48
C ALA A 305 16.76 8.58 -10.51
N VAL A 306 16.18 9.75 -10.78
CA VAL A 306 15.28 10.48 -9.88
C VAL A 306 13.90 10.61 -10.51
N GLN A 307 12.85 10.28 -9.77
CA GLN A 307 11.47 10.36 -10.23
C GLN A 307 10.99 11.80 -10.40
N LEU A 308 10.25 12.00 -11.49
CA LEU A 308 9.27 13.08 -11.62
C LEU A 308 8.11 12.57 -12.48
N ASP A 309 6.90 12.60 -11.95
CA ASP A 309 5.71 12.24 -12.71
C ASP A 309 5.33 13.37 -13.67
N SER A 310 4.79 13.04 -14.82
CA SER A 310 4.55 13.99 -15.91
C SER A 310 3.47 15.04 -15.63
N ASP A 311 2.76 14.92 -14.52
CA ASP A 311 1.73 15.87 -14.05
C ASP A 311 2.08 16.55 -12.72
N ASP A 312 3.28 16.31 -12.18
CA ASP A 312 3.77 16.87 -10.93
C ASP A 312 4.96 17.81 -11.13
N ILE A 313 5.43 18.44 -10.07
CA ILE A 313 6.59 19.36 -10.10
C ILE A 313 7.44 19.22 -8.83
N TYR A 314 8.74 19.49 -8.93
CA TYR A 314 9.60 19.63 -7.76
C TYR A 314 9.21 20.87 -6.93
N LYS A 315 9.37 20.75 -5.60
CA LYS A 315 9.01 21.82 -4.65
C LYS A 315 9.79 23.12 -4.85
N ASP A 316 11.09 22.98 -5.11
CA ASP A 316 12.02 24.09 -5.32
C ASP A 316 13.22 23.68 -6.19
N GLU A 317 14.14 24.62 -6.42
CA GLU A 317 15.31 24.46 -7.27
C GLU A 317 16.47 23.64 -6.65
N THR A 318 16.34 23.15 -5.40
CA THR A 318 17.40 22.45 -4.65
C THR A 318 17.15 20.96 -4.46
N VAL A 319 16.03 20.47 -4.94
CA VAL A 319 15.58 19.07 -4.71
C VAL A 319 16.58 18.03 -5.21
N LEU A 320 17.08 18.21 -6.44
CA LEU A 320 18.02 17.25 -7.04
C LEU A 320 19.34 17.20 -6.26
N GLN A 321 19.86 18.38 -5.83
CA GLN A 321 21.05 18.46 -5.00
C GLN A 321 20.85 17.69 -3.67
N LYS A 322 19.74 17.93 -2.97
CA LYS A 322 19.42 17.27 -1.70
C LYS A 322 19.36 15.76 -1.81
N ILE A 323 18.76 15.26 -2.90
CA ILE A 323 18.65 13.81 -3.15
C ILE A 323 20.04 13.20 -3.39
N VAL A 324 20.86 13.82 -4.24
CA VAL A 324 22.21 13.30 -4.53
C VAL A 324 23.11 13.37 -3.30
N ASP A 325 23.03 14.44 -2.52
CA ASP A 325 23.80 14.58 -1.27
C ASP A 325 23.39 13.48 -0.27
N LYS A 326 22.10 13.12 -0.20
CA LYS A 326 21.63 11.99 0.61
C LYS A 326 22.27 10.68 0.19
N PHE A 327 22.31 10.37 -1.12
CA PHE A 327 22.99 9.19 -1.65
C PHE A 327 24.47 9.13 -1.27
N ARG A 328 25.18 10.24 -1.45
CA ARG A 328 26.61 10.33 -1.17
C ARG A 328 26.92 10.17 0.30
N HIS A 329 26.13 10.83 1.15
CA HIS A 329 26.33 10.83 2.60
C HIS A 329 25.98 9.47 3.22
N GLU A 330 24.86 8.87 2.82
CA GLU A 330 24.36 7.64 3.46
C GLU A 330 24.71 6.37 2.70
N ARG A 331 25.24 6.48 1.47
CA ARG A 331 25.58 5.34 0.60
C ARG A 331 24.41 4.36 0.44
N CYS A 332 23.22 4.89 0.24
CA CYS A 332 21.98 4.14 0.10
C CYS A 332 21.70 3.78 -1.37
N ALA A 333 20.95 2.70 -1.61
CA ALA A 333 20.59 2.28 -2.97
C ALA A 333 19.32 2.97 -3.49
N MET A 334 18.52 3.50 -2.59
CA MET A 334 17.29 4.24 -2.88
C MET A 334 17.17 5.41 -1.91
N VAL A 335 16.62 6.51 -2.37
CA VAL A 335 16.19 7.64 -1.54
C VAL A 335 14.69 7.83 -1.73
N ILE A 336 13.98 8.02 -0.64
CA ILE A 336 12.56 8.35 -0.64
C ILE A 336 12.39 9.72 0.00
N GLY A 337 11.78 10.64 -0.74
CA GLY A 337 11.44 11.97 -0.28
C GLY A 337 10.07 12.05 0.40
N SER A 338 9.65 13.27 0.65
CA SER A 338 8.32 13.63 1.13
C SER A 338 7.66 14.57 0.13
N TYR A 339 6.33 14.60 0.11
CA TYR A 339 5.57 15.37 -0.85
C TYR A 339 4.38 16.08 -0.20
N GLU A 340 3.93 17.12 -0.84
CA GLU A 340 2.70 17.83 -0.49
C GLU A 340 1.63 17.57 -1.54
N LEU A 341 0.42 17.32 -1.07
CA LEU A 341 -0.75 17.30 -1.93
C LEU A 341 -1.19 18.74 -2.21
N VAL A 342 -1.32 19.08 -3.49
CA VAL A 342 -1.76 20.39 -3.94
C VAL A 342 -2.83 20.27 -5.02
N ASP A 343 -3.66 21.30 -5.18
CA ASP A 343 -4.53 21.41 -6.35
C ASP A 343 -3.70 21.74 -7.61
N PHE A 344 -4.34 21.81 -8.77
CA PHE A 344 -3.67 22.11 -10.03
C PHE A 344 -2.99 23.49 -10.04
N ASN A 345 -3.42 24.42 -9.19
CA ASN A 345 -2.87 25.76 -9.06
C ASN A 345 -1.76 25.86 -8.01
N GLY A 346 -1.41 24.74 -7.36
CA GLY A 346 -0.37 24.67 -6.33
C GLY A 346 -0.85 25.03 -4.92
N ASN A 347 -2.16 25.17 -4.68
CA ASN A 347 -2.69 25.39 -3.34
C ASN A 347 -2.71 24.08 -2.55
N PRO A 348 -2.22 24.04 -1.29
CA PRO A 348 -2.24 22.84 -0.47
C PRO A 348 -3.67 22.30 -0.24
N ILE A 349 -3.80 20.98 -0.33
CA ILE A 349 -5.04 20.26 0.00
C ILE A 349 -4.79 19.22 1.09
N PRO A 350 -5.78 18.86 1.93
CA PRO A 350 -5.60 17.88 2.98
C PRO A 350 -5.19 16.49 2.42
N PRO A 351 -4.36 15.74 3.16
CA PRO A 351 -3.78 16.04 4.46
C PRO A 351 -2.54 16.95 4.42
N GLY A 352 -2.11 17.44 3.26
CA GLY A 352 -0.95 18.31 3.07
C GLY A 352 0.34 17.49 2.91
N LEU A 353 1.29 17.67 3.83
CA LEU A 353 2.58 16.97 3.80
C LEU A 353 2.42 15.47 4.14
N ILE A 354 2.96 14.64 3.26
CA ILE A 354 3.11 13.19 3.44
C ILE A 354 4.61 12.91 3.55
N ASP A 355 5.07 12.60 4.77
CA ASP A 355 6.50 12.47 5.09
C ASP A 355 6.96 11.03 5.39
N HIS A 356 6.05 10.10 5.52
CA HIS A 356 6.33 8.68 5.80
C HIS A 356 7.34 8.48 6.95
N ARG A 357 7.13 9.18 8.08
CA ARG A 357 7.99 9.07 9.28
C ARG A 357 7.90 7.71 9.96
N GLU A 358 6.95 6.89 9.58
CA GLU A 358 6.85 5.47 9.98
C GLU A 358 7.95 4.61 9.38
N TRP A 359 8.64 5.09 8.35
CA TRP A 359 9.81 4.44 7.79
C TRP A 359 11.06 4.82 8.60
N THR A 360 11.67 3.85 9.28
CA THR A 360 12.88 4.05 10.09
C THR A 360 13.99 3.11 9.63
N ASP A 361 15.26 3.44 9.95
CA ASP A 361 16.39 2.53 9.69
C ASP A 361 16.29 1.24 10.51
N GLU A 362 15.64 1.31 11.67
CA GLU A 362 15.53 0.19 12.60
C GLU A 362 14.55 -0.87 12.14
N ASN A 363 13.41 -0.47 11.60
CA ASN A 363 12.33 -1.39 11.21
C ASN A 363 11.67 -1.07 9.85
N GLY A 364 12.12 -0.04 9.14
CA GLY A 364 11.52 0.38 7.88
C GLY A 364 11.43 -0.73 6.84
N ALA A 365 12.49 -1.57 6.73
CA ALA A 365 12.52 -2.71 5.83
C ALA A 365 11.38 -3.71 6.12
N ASN A 366 11.05 -3.96 7.38
CA ASN A 366 9.96 -4.84 7.78
C ASN A 366 8.60 -4.16 7.61
N ASN A 367 8.49 -2.91 8.06
CA ASN A 367 7.24 -2.14 7.97
C ASN A 367 6.80 -1.88 6.51
N ALA A 368 7.73 -1.88 5.55
CA ALA A 368 7.43 -1.76 4.12
C ALA A 368 6.40 -2.78 3.61
N LEU A 369 6.38 -3.99 4.17
CA LEU A 369 5.39 -5.00 3.83
C LEU A 369 3.97 -4.65 4.29
N ARG A 370 3.82 -3.84 5.34
CA ARG A 370 2.51 -3.45 5.88
C ARG A 370 1.89 -2.28 5.12
N ILE A 371 2.71 -1.30 4.74
CA ILE A 371 2.23 -0.06 4.11
C ILE A 371 1.94 -0.25 2.62
N ASN A 372 1.15 0.66 2.04
CA ASN A 372 0.69 0.54 0.66
C ASN A 372 1.47 1.42 -0.34
N GLY A 373 2.44 2.18 0.10
CA GLY A 373 3.28 3.04 -0.74
C GLY A 373 4.51 3.53 0.01
N LEU A 374 5.53 3.96 -0.73
CA LEU A 374 6.83 4.33 -0.18
C LEU A 374 7.13 5.84 -0.27
N GLY A 375 6.17 6.65 -0.73
CA GLY A 375 6.32 8.09 -0.88
C GLY A 375 6.88 8.53 -2.23
N ALA A 376 7.10 9.85 -2.36
CA ALA A 376 7.64 10.51 -3.55
C ALA A 376 8.50 11.73 -3.13
N PRO A 377 9.47 12.18 -3.95
CA PRO A 377 10.00 11.47 -5.11
C PRO A 377 10.83 10.26 -4.67
N ARG A 378 10.88 9.25 -5.52
CA ARG A 378 11.80 8.11 -5.36
C ARG A 378 13.01 8.31 -6.25
N ALA A 379 14.18 7.99 -5.71
CA ALA A 379 15.41 8.02 -6.47
C ALA A 379 16.20 6.74 -6.25
N PHE A 380 16.95 6.32 -7.25
CA PHE A 380 17.63 5.04 -7.27
C PHE A 380 19.09 5.18 -7.68
N PHE A 381 19.96 4.41 -7.06
CA PHE A 381 21.31 4.21 -7.56
C PHE A 381 21.26 3.33 -8.81
N THR A 382 21.58 3.90 -9.96
CA THR A 382 21.41 3.28 -11.28
C THR A 382 22.00 1.87 -11.40
N PRO A 383 23.21 1.56 -10.88
CA PRO A 383 23.74 0.20 -10.95
C PRO A 383 22.87 -0.83 -10.23
N VAL A 384 22.30 -0.49 -9.06
CA VAL A 384 21.39 -1.38 -8.33
C VAL A 384 20.07 -1.53 -9.09
N PHE A 385 19.49 -0.43 -9.58
CA PHE A 385 18.27 -0.45 -10.37
C PHE A 385 18.40 -1.37 -11.59
N ARG A 386 19.47 -1.23 -12.36
CA ARG A 386 19.73 -2.04 -13.57
C ARG A 386 19.88 -3.54 -13.29
N ARG A 387 20.30 -3.92 -12.09
CA ARG A 387 20.35 -5.34 -11.68
C ARG A 387 18.99 -5.92 -11.32
N ILE A 388 18.07 -5.09 -10.84
CA ILE A 388 16.76 -5.54 -10.35
C ILE A 388 15.69 -5.40 -11.43
N LEU A 389 15.59 -4.22 -12.04
CA LEU A 389 14.56 -3.76 -12.95
C LEU A 389 13.14 -3.72 -12.30
N LEU A 390 12.31 -2.85 -12.81
CA LEU A 390 10.89 -2.77 -12.42
C LEU A 390 10.07 -3.81 -13.19
N PRO A 391 9.02 -4.39 -12.61
CA PRO A 391 8.02 -5.10 -13.40
C PRO A 391 7.34 -4.14 -14.38
N ASP A 392 7.08 -4.61 -15.61
CA ASP A 392 6.46 -3.79 -16.66
C ASP A 392 4.94 -3.69 -16.46
N VAL A 393 4.55 -2.94 -15.44
CA VAL A 393 3.17 -2.66 -15.08
C VAL A 393 3.00 -1.16 -14.78
N SER A 394 1.75 -0.70 -14.69
CA SER A 394 1.43 0.71 -14.40
C SER A 394 0.95 0.95 -12.96
N TYR A 395 1.11 -0.01 -12.07
CA TYR A 395 0.75 0.12 -10.65
C TYR A 395 1.54 -0.88 -9.81
N GLY A 396 2.19 -0.40 -8.75
CA GLY A 396 2.94 -1.23 -7.80
C GLY A 396 4.34 -1.64 -8.26
N GLU A 397 4.80 -1.17 -9.43
CA GLU A 397 6.16 -1.36 -9.93
C GLU A 397 7.20 -0.79 -8.98
N ASP A 398 6.93 0.41 -8.47
CA ASP A 398 7.77 1.12 -7.50
C ASP A 398 7.80 0.41 -6.15
N TYR A 399 6.64 -0.10 -5.72
CA TYR A 399 6.51 -0.88 -4.49
C TYR A 399 7.31 -2.18 -4.56
N ALA A 400 7.25 -2.90 -5.69
CA ALA A 400 8.06 -4.09 -5.94
C ALA A 400 9.57 -3.81 -5.83
N MET A 401 10.03 -2.70 -6.44
CA MET A 401 11.43 -2.27 -6.37
C MET A 401 11.84 -1.91 -4.93
N GLY A 402 11.02 -1.15 -4.23
CA GLY A 402 11.28 -0.74 -2.86
C GLY A 402 11.37 -1.94 -1.91
N LEU A 403 10.47 -2.92 -2.02
CA LEU A 403 10.55 -4.16 -1.26
C LEU A 403 11.85 -4.92 -1.56
N ARG A 404 12.21 -5.06 -2.84
CA ARG A 404 13.43 -5.76 -3.25
C ARG A 404 14.70 -5.08 -2.73
N ILE A 405 14.76 -3.75 -2.82
CA ILE A 405 15.89 -2.96 -2.29
C ILE A 405 15.94 -3.07 -0.76
N SER A 406 14.80 -2.94 -0.07
CA SER A 406 14.71 -2.95 1.39
C SER A 406 15.25 -4.25 2.02
N ARG A 407 15.27 -5.33 1.25
CA ARG A 407 15.79 -6.63 1.70
C ARG A 407 17.29 -6.60 2.00
N SER A 408 18.05 -5.83 1.25
CA SER A 408 19.51 -5.93 1.26
C SER A 408 20.23 -4.60 1.37
N TYR A 409 19.61 -3.48 0.99
CA TYR A 409 20.27 -2.19 0.89
C TYR A 409 19.63 -1.15 1.81
N ARG A 410 20.44 -0.15 2.17
CA ARG A 410 19.95 1.04 2.86
C ARG A 410 19.03 1.86 1.95
N ILE A 411 17.93 2.34 2.50
CA ILE A 411 17.04 3.32 1.90
C ILE A 411 17.15 4.62 2.69
N GLY A 412 17.63 5.68 2.06
CA GLY A 412 17.72 7.01 2.66
C GLY A 412 16.36 7.71 2.71
N ARG A 413 16.14 8.56 3.73
CA ARG A 413 14.88 9.31 3.91
C ARG A 413 15.13 10.79 3.94
N ILE A 414 14.28 11.57 3.22
CA ILE A 414 14.21 13.02 3.30
C ILE A 414 12.79 13.40 3.72
N TYR A 415 12.66 13.93 4.94
CA TYR A 415 11.37 14.23 5.56
C TYR A 415 10.83 15.62 5.24
N GLU A 416 11.65 16.50 4.66
CA GLU A 416 11.17 17.77 4.12
C GLU A 416 10.46 17.55 2.78
N SER A 417 9.51 18.42 2.45
CA SER A 417 8.80 18.38 1.17
C SER A 417 9.76 18.65 0.01
N LEU A 418 9.84 17.70 -0.91
CA LEU A 418 10.62 17.79 -2.14
C LEU A 418 9.75 17.88 -3.40
N TYR A 419 8.46 17.60 -3.27
CA TYR A 419 7.62 17.25 -4.41
C TYR A 419 6.20 17.77 -4.20
N LEU A 420 5.61 18.35 -5.23
CA LEU A 420 4.23 18.80 -5.24
C LEU A 420 3.40 17.84 -6.09
N CYS A 421 2.65 16.97 -5.44
CA CYS A 421 1.74 16.03 -6.08
C CYS A 421 0.43 16.76 -6.42
N ARG A 422 0.24 17.10 -7.70
CA ARG A 422 -0.92 17.86 -8.18
C ARG A 422 -2.14 16.96 -8.34
N ARG A 423 -3.22 17.30 -7.62
CA ARG A 423 -4.50 16.56 -7.70
C ARG A 423 -5.46 17.28 -8.65
N TRP A 424 -5.85 16.56 -9.70
CA TRP A 424 -6.76 17.07 -10.73
C TRP A 424 -7.49 15.91 -11.42
N GLU A 425 -8.48 16.21 -12.27
CA GLU A 425 -9.32 15.21 -12.94
C GLU A 425 -8.56 14.27 -13.88
N GLY A 426 -7.36 14.64 -14.32
CA GLY A 426 -6.52 13.85 -15.21
C GLY A 426 -5.58 12.86 -14.50
N ASN A 427 -5.53 12.82 -13.17
CA ASN A 427 -4.74 11.83 -12.47
C ASN A 427 -5.25 10.41 -12.74
N SER A 428 -4.36 9.47 -12.97
CA SER A 428 -4.69 8.07 -13.28
C SER A 428 -5.37 7.32 -12.13
N ASP A 429 -5.28 7.85 -10.91
CA ASP A 429 -5.89 7.30 -9.69
C ASP A 429 -7.10 8.11 -9.18
N ALA A 430 -7.53 9.17 -9.89
CA ALA A 430 -8.56 10.10 -9.42
C ALA A 430 -9.96 9.47 -9.27
N ALA A 431 -10.28 8.44 -10.04
CA ALA A 431 -11.61 7.81 -10.08
C ALA A 431 -11.52 6.32 -10.37
N LEU A 432 -10.76 5.56 -9.57
CA LEU A 432 -10.68 4.11 -9.74
C LEU A 432 -11.98 3.43 -9.28
N SER A 433 -12.49 2.48 -10.06
CA SER A 433 -13.57 1.61 -9.60
C SER A 433 -13.09 0.69 -8.46
N VAL A 434 -14.03 0.20 -7.64
CA VAL A 434 -13.72 -0.73 -6.54
C VAL A 434 -13.00 -1.98 -7.06
N GLU A 435 -13.41 -2.48 -8.22
CA GLU A 435 -12.79 -3.63 -8.87
C GLU A 435 -11.33 -3.35 -9.24
N ARG A 436 -11.04 -2.14 -9.74
CA ARG A 436 -9.66 -1.74 -10.08
C ARG A 436 -8.79 -1.58 -8.84
N VAL A 437 -9.32 -0.94 -7.78
CA VAL A 437 -8.64 -0.85 -6.48
C VAL A 437 -8.35 -2.24 -5.93
N ASN A 438 -9.32 -3.15 -5.99
CA ASN A 438 -9.15 -4.53 -5.56
C ASN A 438 -8.10 -5.29 -6.37
N ALA A 439 -8.10 -5.14 -7.70
CA ALA A 439 -7.07 -5.75 -8.56
C ALA A 439 -5.66 -5.22 -8.22
N ASN A 440 -5.53 -3.91 -8.01
CA ASN A 440 -4.29 -3.27 -7.60
C ASN A 440 -3.81 -3.80 -6.22
N ASN A 441 -4.71 -3.90 -5.25
CA ASN A 441 -4.41 -4.43 -3.92
C ASN A 441 -4.03 -5.92 -3.97
N ALA A 442 -4.76 -6.73 -4.74
CA ALA A 442 -4.43 -8.15 -4.92
C ALA A 442 -3.05 -8.33 -5.55
N TYR A 443 -2.69 -7.50 -6.54
CA TYR A 443 -1.34 -7.51 -7.11
C TYR A 443 -0.27 -7.17 -6.07
N LYS A 444 -0.45 -6.09 -5.29
CA LYS A 444 0.50 -5.76 -4.21
C LYS A 444 0.55 -6.84 -3.12
N ASP A 445 -0.57 -7.48 -2.81
CA ASP A 445 -0.58 -8.60 -1.87
C ASP A 445 0.22 -9.80 -2.42
N SER A 446 0.21 -10.06 -3.74
CA SER A 446 1.07 -11.09 -4.35
C SER A 446 2.55 -10.73 -4.25
N LEU A 447 2.93 -9.46 -4.46
CA LEU A 447 4.30 -8.99 -4.25
C LEU A 447 4.78 -9.17 -2.81
N ARG A 448 3.90 -8.93 -1.83
CA ARG A 448 4.19 -9.17 -0.41
C ARG A 448 4.39 -10.65 -0.12
N CYS A 449 3.59 -11.53 -0.74
CA CYS A 449 3.72 -12.96 -0.62
C CYS A 449 5.10 -13.44 -1.08
N ASP A 450 5.51 -13.03 -2.28
CA ASP A 450 6.83 -13.34 -2.84
C ASP A 450 7.97 -12.82 -1.95
N GLU A 451 7.80 -11.62 -1.41
CA GLU A 451 8.81 -11.01 -0.52
C GLU A 451 8.90 -11.73 0.83
N ILE A 452 7.78 -12.11 1.44
CA ILE A 452 7.73 -12.89 2.69
C ILE A 452 8.44 -14.23 2.49
N GLU A 453 8.16 -14.92 1.39
CA GLU A 453 8.82 -16.19 1.06
C GLU A 453 10.33 -16.01 0.88
N ALA A 454 10.75 -14.97 0.16
CA ALA A 454 12.17 -14.68 -0.05
C ALA A 454 12.90 -14.41 1.29
N ARG A 455 12.27 -13.66 2.21
CA ARG A 455 12.83 -13.38 3.54
C ARG A 455 12.97 -14.63 4.39
N ARG A 456 11.99 -15.52 4.36
CA ARG A 456 12.07 -16.82 5.03
C ARG A 456 13.23 -17.67 4.53
N ARG A 457 13.43 -17.71 3.21
CA ARG A 457 14.58 -18.41 2.62
C ARG A 457 15.90 -17.82 3.11
N MET A 458 16.05 -16.50 3.06
CA MET A 458 17.26 -15.84 3.56
C MET A 458 17.54 -16.16 5.05
N ASN A 459 16.49 -16.18 5.87
CA ASN A 459 16.63 -16.49 7.29
C ASN A 459 16.96 -17.98 7.55
N SER A 460 16.43 -18.90 6.73
CA SER A 460 16.65 -20.35 6.88
C SER A 460 18.01 -20.80 6.33
N GLU A 461 18.48 -20.19 5.27
CA GLU A 461 19.72 -20.56 4.59
C GLU A 461 20.96 -19.93 5.21
N GLY A 462 20.79 -18.98 6.12
CA GLY A 462 21.90 -18.29 6.81
C GLY A 462 22.86 -17.56 5.85
N THR A 463 22.42 -17.25 4.64
CA THR A 463 23.24 -16.79 3.54
C THR A 463 23.65 -15.34 3.72
N ASP A 464 24.94 -15.15 3.91
CA ASP A 464 25.71 -14.00 3.46
C ASP A 464 25.78 -14.01 1.92
N GLU A 465 24.82 -13.40 1.23
CA GLU A 465 24.95 -12.99 -0.17
C GLU A 465 24.73 -11.49 -0.31
#